data_82ae14202105e22ec5831b17e8f76d5d
#
_entry.id   82ae14202105e22ec5831b17e8f76d5d
#
_cell.length_a   1.000
_cell.length_b   1.000
_cell.length_c   1.000
_cell.angle_alpha   90.00
_cell.angle_beta   90.00
_cell.angle_gamma   90.00
#
_symmetry.space_group_name_H-M   'P 1'
#
loop_
_entity.id
_entity.type
_entity.pdbx_description
1 polymer ?
#
loop_
_entity_poly.entity_id
_entity_poly.type
_entity_poly.pdbx_seq_one_letter_code
_entity_poly.pdbx_strand_id
1 'polypeptide(L)'
;MSQFTRDQFLKLVAAGGASLLGMDLLASAQEAHKGPLVPWGRLRWLGEKGDTEDWHVHPHGDINLMDLIRDVSSVNLEKKWNVADVSDLASMVEYPFLFMHGELAPELDAVAQQNLREYLLRGGFLFAEDCVCGYCHHGMNNKNDFFFRSMIDQLPNVLPGSKVEQLPMDHPLFHCFYHFDEWPHMQGTKWGPHGLIYDGRLVALLSPSDLHCGWTNGDRWFGMGKQKLSMQMGANIYLYSMTRPT
;
A
#
# COMPACT_ATOMS: atom_id res chain seq x y z
N MET A 1 5.52 30.25 -18.76
CA MET A 1 5.86 30.12 -17.32
C MET A 1 6.94 29.06 -17.20
N SER A 2 8.17 29.43 -16.84
CA SER A 2 9.29 28.48 -16.79
C SER A 2 9.13 27.60 -15.53
N GLN A 3 9.18 26.30 -15.74
CA GLN A 3 9.18 25.33 -14.63
C GLN A 3 10.49 25.43 -13.86
N PHE A 4 10.38 25.57 -12.55
CA PHE A 4 11.52 25.58 -11.64
C PHE A 4 12.12 24.17 -11.58
N THR A 5 13.39 24.01 -11.96
CA THR A 5 14.05 22.71 -12.01
C THR A 5 14.64 22.33 -10.64
N ARG A 6 14.80 21.02 -10.40
CA ARG A 6 15.43 20.44 -9.20
C ARG A 6 16.82 21.09 -8.92
N ASP A 7 17.61 21.36 -9.97
CA ASP A 7 18.92 21.98 -9.84
C ASP A 7 18.85 23.46 -9.41
N GLN A 8 17.83 24.19 -9.82
CA GLN A 8 17.59 25.56 -9.36
C GLN A 8 17.17 25.57 -7.87
N PHE A 9 16.39 24.57 -7.44
CA PHE A 9 16.06 24.39 -6.02
C PHE A 9 17.28 24.11 -5.15
N LEU A 10 18.15 23.17 -5.58
CA LEU A 10 19.37 22.81 -4.84
C LEU A 10 20.36 23.98 -4.75
N LYS A 11 20.46 24.81 -5.79
CA LYS A 11 21.30 26.03 -5.78
C LYS A 11 20.77 27.12 -4.86
N LEU A 12 19.45 27.23 -4.72
CA LEU A 12 18.81 28.16 -3.78
C LEU A 12 19.08 27.77 -2.32
N VAL A 13 19.02 26.49 -2.01
CA VAL A 13 19.28 25.96 -0.66
C VAL A 13 20.75 26.10 -0.28
N ALA A 14 21.67 25.96 -1.24
CA ALA A 14 23.11 26.12 -1.00
C ALA A 14 23.57 27.57 -0.83
N ALA A 15 22.79 28.57 -1.29
CA ALA A 15 23.15 29.98 -1.29
C ALA A 15 22.56 30.78 -0.10
N GLY A 16 21.64 30.19 0.69
CA GLY A 16 20.94 30.89 1.79
C GLY A 16 21.33 30.36 3.15
N GLY A 17 22.11 31.14 3.91
CA GLY A 17 22.26 30.93 5.35
C GLY A 17 20.87 30.95 6.03
N ALA A 18 20.48 29.81 6.66
CA ALA A 18 19.18 29.62 7.24
C ALA A 18 18.88 30.61 8.36
N SER A 19 18.02 31.58 8.13
CA SER A 19 17.24 32.22 9.18
C SER A 19 15.97 31.38 9.43
N LEU A 20 15.51 31.30 10.69
CA LEU A 20 14.26 30.58 11.05
C LEU A 20 13.05 30.99 10.19
N LEU A 21 13.01 32.28 9.76
CA LEU A 21 12.00 32.78 8.82
C LEU A 21 12.05 32.15 7.42
N GLY A 22 13.23 31.71 6.97
CA GLY A 22 13.37 31.02 5.69
C GLY A 22 12.82 29.57 5.70
N MET A 23 12.85 28.90 6.85
CA MET A 23 12.31 27.55 7.00
C MET A 23 10.78 27.55 6.97
N ASP A 24 10.13 28.52 7.59
CA ASP A 24 8.66 28.65 7.56
C ASP A 24 8.14 29.00 6.15
N LEU A 25 8.88 29.85 5.41
CA LEU A 25 8.55 30.18 4.01
C LEU A 25 8.74 28.98 3.06
N LEU A 26 9.76 28.15 3.29
CA LEU A 26 9.99 26.94 2.50
C LEU A 26 8.94 25.87 2.82
N ALA A 27 8.57 25.69 4.08
CA ALA A 27 7.52 24.80 4.51
C ALA A 27 6.14 25.22 3.94
N SER A 28 5.82 26.51 4.00
CA SER A 28 4.58 27.05 3.43
C SER A 28 4.56 26.99 1.90
N ALA A 29 5.70 27.17 1.23
CA ALA A 29 5.82 27.03 -0.22
C ALA A 29 5.65 25.54 -0.64
N GLN A 30 6.12 24.61 0.16
CA GLN A 30 5.97 23.16 -0.10
C GLN A 30 4.51 22.72 0.09
N GLU A 31 3.78 23.26 1.05
CA GLU A 31 2.34 23.03 1.19
C GLU A 31 1.51 23.66 0.05
N ALA A 32 1.91 24.85 -0.42
CA ALA A 32 1.22 25.54 -1.50
C ALA A 32 1.35 24.85 -2.88
N HIS A 33 2.29 23.93 -3.04
CA HIS A 33 2.53 23.21 -4.29
C HIS A 33 2.02 21.74 -4.29
N LYS A 34 1.41 21.29 -3.21
CA LYS A 34 0.77 19.96 -3.20
C LYS A 34 -0.45 19.98 -4.12
N GLY A 35 -0.53 18.96 -4.98
CA GLY A 35 -1.67 18.74 -5.88
C GLY A 35 -3.00 18.54 -5.14
N PRO A 36 -4.06 18.12 -5.86
CA PRO A 36 -5.34 17.81 -5.22
C PRO A 36 -5.17 16.76 -4.11
N LEU A 37 -6.06 16.82 -3.13
CA LEU A 37 -6.08 15.87 -2.02
C LEU A 37 -6.37 14.46 -2.55
N VAL A 38 -5.56 13.49 -2.15
CA VAL A 38 -5.71 12.08 -2.53
C VAL A 38 -6.16 11.29 -1.30
N PRO A 39 -7.30 10.59 -1.38
CA PRO A 39 -7.76 9.78 -0.26
C PRO A 39 -7.02 8.44 -0.17
N TRP A 40 -6.81 7.94 1.06
CA TRP A 40 -6.37 6.59 1.35
C TRP A 40 -7.58 5.71 1.66
N GLY A 41 -7.76 4.60 0.93
CA GLY A 41 -8.86 3.66 1.13
C GLY A 41 -8.41 2.32 1.70
N ARG A 42 -9.03 1.87 2.79
CA ARG A 42 -9.04 0.47 3.20
C ARG A 42 -10.23 -0.24 2.58
N LEU A 43 -10.00 -1.41 2.03
CA LEU A 43 -11.06 -2.24 1.48
C LEU A 43 -11.65 -3.12 2.58
N ARG A 44 -12.92 -2.87 2.92
CA ARG A 44 -13.73 -3.74 3.76
C ARG A 44 -14.17 -4.96 2.97
N TRP A 45 -14.05 -6.13 3.57
CA TRP A 45 -14.41 -7.41 2.98
C TRP A 45 -15.04 -8.33 4.03
N LEU A 46 -15.73 -9.38 3.57
CA LEU A 46 -16.34 -10.38 4.43
C LEU A 46 -15.49 -11.66 4.43
N GLY A 47 -15.38 -12.30 5.58
CA GLY A 47 -14.83 -13.64 5.70
C GLY A 47 -15.92 -14.70 5.57
N GLU A 48 -15.52 -15.97 5.55
CA GLU A 48 -16.41 -17.14 5.42
C GLU A 48 -17.60 -17.15 6.40
N LYS A 49 -17.48 -16.48 7.53
CA LYS A 49 -18.52 -16.38 8.58
C LYS A 49 -19.23 -15.03 8.62
N GLY A 50 -19.11 -14.24 7.57
CA GLY A 50 -19.69 -12.90 7.47
C GLY A 50 -18.76 -11.78 7.88
N ASP A 51 -19.30 -10.69 8.47
CA ASP A 51 -18.49 -9.52 8.84
C ASP A 51 -17.49 -9.88 9.93
N THR A 52 -16.24 -9.57 9.67
CA THR A 52 -15.13 -9.74 10.62
C THR A 52 -14.46 -8.39 10.80
N GLU A 53 -13.97 -8.11 11.99
CA GLU A 53 -13.16 -6.92 12.26
C GLU A 53 -11.75 -7.03 11.62
N ASP A 54 -11.48 -8.11 10.90
CA ASP A 54 -10.18 -8.50 10.39
C ASP A 54 -9.61 -7.54 9.35
N TRP A 55 -10.49 -6.93 8.53
CA TRP A 55 -10.10 -5.99 7.47
C TRP A 55 -9.52 -4.67 8.01
N HIS A 56 -9.69 -4.33 9.29
CA HIS A 56 -9.25 -3.05 9.85
C HIS A 56 -8.35 -3.15 11.10
N VAL A 57 -7.69 -4.28 11.27
CA VAL A 57 -6.71 -4.48 12.33
C VAL A 57 -5.59 -3.44 12.23
N HIS A 58 -5.15 -2.91 13.37
CA HIS A 58 -4.03 -1.97 13.51
C HIS A 58 -4.07 -0.70 12.60
N PRO A 59 -5.16 0.07 12.57
CA PRO A 59 -5.30 1.22 11.65
C PRO A 59 -4.25 2.33 11.82
N HIS A 60 -3.51 2.34 12.94
CA HIS A 60 -2.39 3.26 13.16
C HIS A 60 -1.22 3.03 12.18
N GLY A 61 -1.05 1.82 11.65
CA GLY A 61 -0.05 1.53 10.64
C GLY A 61 -0.26 2.37 9.38
N ASP A 62 -1.51 2.49 8.94
CA ASP A 62 -1.87 3.32 7.78
C ASP A 62 -1.51 4.79 8.02
N ILE A 63 -1.83 5.33 9.20
CA ILE A 63 -1.51 6.73 9.54
C ILE A 63 0.00 6.97 9.50
N ASN A 64 0.78 6.07 10.11
CA ASN A 64 2.24 6.17 10.11
C ASN A 64 2.80 6.17 8.68
N LEU A 65 2.29 5.28 7.82
CA LEU A 65 2.73 5.22 6.42
C LEU A 65 2.29 6.46 5.63
N MET A 66 1.05 6.92 5.80
CA MET A 66 0.57 8.14 5.16
C MET A 66 1.38 9.37 5.54
N ASP A 67 1.76 9.49 6.81
CA ASP A 67 2.62 10.58 7.29
C ASP A 67 4.00 10.51 6.63
N LEU A 68 4.62 9.31 6.56
CA LEU A 68 5.89 9.15 5.84
C LEU A 68 5.75 9.59 4.37
N ILE A 69 4.74 9.09 3.64
CA ILE A 69 4.55 9.42 2.22
C ILE A 69 4.40 10.93 2.02
N ARG A 70 3.67 11.61 2.90
CA ARG A 70 3.49 13.06 2.86
C ARG A 70 4.78 13.82 3.12
N ASP A 71 5.63 13.31 4.00
CA ASP A 71 6.90 13.94 4.37
C ASP A 71 7.95 13.79 3.26
N VAL A 72 7.96 12.65 2.57
CA VAL A 72 9.02 12.33 1.59
C VAL A 72 8.63 12.59 0.13
N SER A 73 7.37 12.90 -0.15
CA SER A 73 6.85 13.07 -1.51
C SER A 73 6.00 14.33 -1.66
N SER A 74 5.67 14.68 -2.92
CA SER A 74 4.74 15.76 -3.24
C SER A 74 3.26 15.33 -3.22
N VAL A 75 2.97 14.08 -2.88
CA VAL A 75 1.59 13.58 -2.82
C VAL A 75 0.85 14.24 -1.66
N ASN A 76 -0.29 14.86 -1.97
CA ASN A 76 -1.15 15.47 -0.96
C ASN A 76 -2.14 14.44 -0.43
N LEU A 77 -1.65 13.47 0.36
CA LEU A 77 -2.48 12.45 1.00
C LEU A 77 -3.37 13.05 2.10
N GLU A 78 -4.59 12.57 2.24
CA GLU A 78 -5.41 12.85 3.43
C GLU A 78 -4.70 12.39 4.70
N LYS A 79 -5.05 13.03 5.84
CA LYS A 79 -4.50 12.67 7.17
C LYS A 79 -5.32 11.58 7.87
N LYS A 80 -6.19 10.91 7.15
CA LYS A 80 -7.05 9.83 7.66
C LYS A 80 -7.20 8.77 6.59
N TRP A 81 -7.40 7.55 7.02
CA TRP A 81 -7.87 6.51 6.10
C TRP A 81 -9.40 6.52 6.01
N ASN A 82 -9.92 6.03 4.92
CA ASN A 82 -11.33 5.89 4.63
C ASN A 82 -11.65 4.42 4.35
N VAL A 83 -12.93 4.10 4.29
CA VAL A 83 -13.40 2.74 4.02
C VAL A 83 -14.08 2.68 2.67
N ALA A 84 -13.63 1.77 1.82
CA ALA A 84 -14.36 1.30 0.65
C ALA A 84 -14.91 -0.09 0.94
N ASP A 85 -16.11 -0.39 0.50
CA ASP A 85 -16.71 -1.72 0.68
C ASP A 85 -16.63 -2.51 -0.62
N VAL A 86 -16.14 -3.76 -0.56
CA VAL A 86 -16.00 -4.62 -1.75
C VAL A 86 -17.34 -4.92 -2.43
N SER A 87 -18.45 -4.82 -1.69
CA SER A 87 -19.81 -4.99 -2.22
C SER A 87 -20.35 -3.74 -2.92
N ASP A 88 -19.66 -2.59 -2.83
CA ASP A 88 -20.08 -1.30 -3.40
C ASP A 88 -19.00 -0.72 -4.31
N LEU A 89 -19.15 -0.93 -5.62
CA LEU A 89 -18.22 -0.39 -6.62
C LEU A 89 -18.11 1.14 -6.56
N ALA A 90 -19.20 1.85 -6.24
CA ALA A 90 -19.18 3.32 -6.18
C ALA A 90 -18.22 3.80 -5.08
N SER A 91 -18.24 3.13 -3.93
CA SER A 91 -17.30 3.43 -2.85
C SER A 91 -15.83 3.10 -3.21
N MET A 92 -15.59 2.04 -3.99
CA MET A 92 -14.23 1.62 -4.36
C MET A 92 -13.57 2.58 -5.35
N VAL A 93 -14.31 3.08 -6.35
CA VAL A 93 -13.73 3.91 -7.43
C VAL A 93 -13.37 5.32 -6.99
N GLU A 94 -13.72 5.72 -5.78
CA GLU A 94 -13.26 6.97 -5.18
C GLU A 94 -11.76 6.93 -4.81
N TYR A 95 -11.17 5.73 -4.73
CA TYR A 95 -9.79 5.52 -4.30
C TYR A 95 -8.95 4.94 -5.43
N PRO A 96 -7.91 5.64 -5.92
CA PRO A 96 -7.01 5.07 -6.93
C PRO A 96 -6.16 3.91 -6.39
N PHE A 97 -6.01 3.85 -5.07
CA PHE A 97 -5.30 2.82 -4.32
C PHE A 97 -6.20 2.29 -3.21
N LEU A 98 -6.36 0.98 -3.15
CA LEU A 98 -7.05 0.29 -2.07
C LEU A 98 -6.10 -0.66 -1.34
N PHE A 99 -6.08 -0.54 -0.02
CA PHE A 99 -5.37 -1.43 0.88
C PHE A 99 -6.34 -2.46 1.47
N MET A 100 -6.07 -3.73 1.21
CA MET A 100 -6.82 -4.87 1.72
C MET A 100 -5.92 -5.68 2.64
N HIS A 101 -6.35 -5.93 3.85
CA HIS A 101 -5.54 -6.54 4.89
C HIS A 101 -6.38 -7.54 5.69
N GLY A 102 -5.76 -8.61 6.17
CA GLY A 102 -6.41 -9.57 7.04
C GLY A 102 -5.58 -10.80 7.36
N GLU A 103 -6.10 -11.59 8.31
CA GLU A 103 -5.54 -12.86 8.75
C GLU A 103 -6.31 -14.06 8.18
N LEU A 104 -7.61 -13.87 7.95
CA LEU A 104 -8.53 -14.89 7.50
C LEU A 104 -8.66 -14.87 5.98
N ALA A 105 -9.06 -16.00 5.42
CA ALA A 105 -9.42 -16.07 4.01
C ALA A 105 -10.64 -15.18 3.72
N PRO A 106 -10.52 -14.17 2.83
CA PRO A 106 -11.68 -13.40 2.41
C PRO A 106 -12.60 -14.26 1.54
N GLU A 107 -13.90 -14.05 1.69
CA GLU A 107 -14.92 -14.61 0.82
C GLU A 107 -15.33 -13.54 -0.21
N LEU A 108 -14.88 -13.71 -1.44
CA LEU A 108 -15.28 -12.83 -2.54
C LEU A 108 -16.45 -13.50 -3.28
N ASP A 109 -17.68 -13.11 -2.92
CA ASP A 109 -18.87 -13.55 -3.63
C ASP A 109 -18.93 -12.96 -5.06
N ALA A 110 -19.95 -13.32 -5.83
CA ALA A 110 -20.08 -12.88 -7.22
C ALA A 110 -20.12 -11.35 -7.37
N VAL A 111 -20.71 -10.63 -6.41
CA VAL A 111 -20.79 -9.16 -6.41
C VAL A 111 -19.42 -8.57 -6.10
N ALA A 112 -18.75 -9.04 -5.07
CA ALA A 112 -17.41 -8.63 -4.70
C ALA A 112 -16.41 -8.86 -5.83
N GLN A 113 -16.46 -10.04 -6.47
CA GLN A 113 -15.61 -10.37 -7.62
C GLN A 113 -15.87 -9.43 -8.80
N GLN A 114 -17.12 -9.14 -9.12
CA GLN A 114 -17.48 -8.21 -10.20
C GLN A 114 -17.00 -6.79 -9.91
N ASN A 115 -17.24 -6.30 -8.71
CA ASN A 115 -16.82 -4.96 -8.30
C ASN A 115 -15.30 -4.81 -8.31
N LEU A 116 -14.59 -5.78 -7.78
CA LEU A 116 -13.13 -5.77 -7.77
C LEU A 116 -12.56 -5.83 -9.20
N ARG A 117 -13.17 -6.64 -10.09
CA ARG A 117 -12.83 -6.66 -11.52
C ARG A 117 -12.98 -5.28 -12.15
N GLU A 118 -14.15 -4.66 -11.99
CA GLU A 118 -14.43 -3.33 -12.55
C GLU A 118 -13.48 -2.27 -12.01
N TYR A 119 -13.16 -2.32 -10.71
CA TYR A 119 -12.20 -1.43 -10.09
C TYR A 119 -10.81 -1.55 -10.74
N LEU A 120 -10.30 -2.77 -10.89
CA LEU A 120 -8.97 -3.02 -11.49
C LEU A 120 -8.94 -2.64 -12.98
N LEU A 121 -9.99 -2.93 -13.74
CA LEU A 121 -10.10 -2.56 -15.15
C LEU A 121 -10.16 -1.04 -15.37
N ARG A 122 -10.71 -0.29 -14.43
CA ARG A 122 -10.75 1.18 -14.46
C ARG A 122 -9.45 1.84 -14.01
N GLY A 123 -8.39 1.05 -13.76
CA GLY A 123 -7.08 1.57 -13.38
C GLY A 123 -6.84 1.66 -11.88
N GLY A 124 -7.74 1.17 -11.04
CA GLY A 124 -7.49 1.02 -9.60
C GLY A 124 -6.31 0.08 -9.32
N PHE A 125 -5.69 0.22 -8.16
CA PHE A 125 -4.62 -0.66 -7.68
C PHE A 125 -4.99 -1.26 -6.33
N LEU A 126 -4.89 -2.58 -6.22
CA LEU A 126 -5.09 -3.28 -4.97
C LEU A 126 -3.74 -3.68 -4.36
N PHE A 127 -3.52 -3.29 -3.10
CA PHE A 127 -2.49 -3.87 -2.27
C PHE A 127 -3.14 -4.78 -1.23
N ALA A 128 -2.94 -6.09 -1.36
CA ALA A 128 -3.47 -7.11 -0.47
C ALA A 128 -2.35 -7.69 0.38
N GLU A 129 -2.47 -7.58 1.71
CA GLU A 129 -1.45 -7.99 2.66
C GLU A 129 -1.98 -8.94 3.71
N ASP A 130 -1.28 -10.05 3.90
CA ASP A 130 -1.54 -11.01 4.96
C ASP A 130 -1.01 -10.52 6.31
N CYS A 131 -1.86 -10.47 7.31
CA CYS A 131 -1.48 -10.27 8.70
C CYS A 131 -1.13 -11.61 9.34
N VAL A 132 0.12 -11.96 9.31
CA VAL A 132 0.59 -13.23 9.85
C VAL A 132 0.72 -13.16 11.36
N CYS A 133 -0.36 -13.28 12.09
CA CYS A 133 -0.32 -13.23 13.53
C CYS A 133 -0.41 -14.61 14.20
N GLY A 134 0.55 -14.90 15.05
CA GLY A 134 0.56 -16.15 15.86
C GLY A 134 -0.39 -16.15 17.05
N TYR A 135 -0.97 -15.01 17.45
CA TYR A 135 -1.73 -14.85 18.69
C TYR A 135 -2.92 -13.89 18.58
N CYS A 136 -3.39 -13.61 17.37
CA CYS A 136 -4.38 -12.58 17.19
C CYS A 136 -5.80 -13.05 17.40
N HIS A 137 -6.67 -12.07 17.33
CA HIS A 137 -8.09 -11.97 17.62
C HIS A 137 -8.93 -13.24 17.53
N HIS A 138 -8.50 -14.27 16.83
CA HIS A 138 -9.25 -15.51 16.61
C HIS A 138 -8.66 -16.74 17.28
N GLY A 139 -7.60 -16.59 18.09
CA GLY A 139 -6.99 -17.72 18.82
C GLY A 139 -6.35 -18.78 17.92
N MET A 140 -6.22 -18.52 16.65
CA MET A 140 -5.59 -19.41 15.69
C MET A 140 -4.14 -19.01 15.46
N ASN A 141 -3.26 -19.99 15.47
CA ASN A 141 -1.86 -19.81 15.08
C ASN A 141 -1.82 -19.70 13.54
N ASN A 142 -2.02 -18.50 13.00
CA ASN A 142 -2.09 -18.26 11.57
C ASN A 142 -0.68 -18.23 10.94
N LYS A 143 0.03 -19.34 11.03
CA LYS A 143 1.30 -19.52 10.31
C LYS A 143 1.11 -20.02 8.88
N ASN A 144 -0.14 -20.12 8.43
CA ASN A 144 -0.48 -20.76 7.16
C ASN A 144 -0.76 -19.76 6.03
N ASP A 145 -0.57 -18.45 6.28
CA ASP A 145 -0.77 -17.40 5.27
C ASP A 145 -2.14 -17.54 4.57
N PHE A 146 -3.22 -17.69 5.35
CA PHE A 146 -4.56 -17.99 4.82
C PHE A 146 -5.09 -16.89 3.90
N PHE A 147 -4.93 -15.63 4.31
CA PHE A 147 -5.35 -14.50 3.49
C PHE A 147 -4.60 -14.48 2.16
N PHE A 148 -3.28 -14.53 2.21
CA PHE A 148 -2.42 -14.49 1.03
C PHE A 148 -2.73 -15.64 0.05
N ARG A 149 -2.83 -16.88 0.55
CA ARG A 149 -3.13 -18.04 -0.29
C ARG A 149 -4.51 -17.96 -0.90
N SER A 150 -5.51 -17.54 -0.11
CA SER A 150 -6.86 -17.33 -0.62
C SER A 150 -6.90 -16.28 -1.74
N MET A 151 -6.16 -15.18 -1.60
CA MET A 151 -6.09 -14.14 -2.63
C MET A 151 -5.38 -14.63 -3.90
N ILE A 152 -4.31 -15.42 -3.78
CA ILE A 152 -3.66 -16.06 -4.94
C ILE A 152 -4.65 -16.91 -5.73
N ASP A 153 -5.49 -17.68 -5.05
CA ASP A 153 -6.43 -18.61 -5.67
C ASP A 153 -7.64 -17.88 -6.29
N GLN A 154 -8.11 -16.79 -5.67
CA GLN A 154 -9.32 -16.08 -6.09
C GLN A 154 -9.08 -15.03 -7.19
N LEU A 155 -7.97 -14.26 -7.12
CA LEU A 155 -7.75 -13.13 -8.02
C LEU A 155 -7.73 -13.48 -9.53
N PRO A 156 -7.18 -14.61 -9.98
CA PRO A 156 -7.30 -15.01 -11.40
C PRO A 156 -8.75 -15.19 -11.87
N ASN A 157 -9.65 -15.59 -10.97
CA ASN A 157 -11.08 -15.71 -11.26
C ASN A 157 -11.79 -14.35 -11.25
N VAL A 158 -11.33 -13.44 -10.37
CA VAL A 158 -11.80 -12.04 -10.35
C VAL A 158 -11.50 -11.35 -11.68
N LEU A 159 -10.30 -11.54 -12.23
CA LEU A 159 -9.88 -10.89 -13.48
C LEU A 159 -9.40 -11.94 -14.49
N PRO A 160 -10.33 -12.57 -15.26
CA PRO A 160 -9.97 -13.58 -16.24
C PRO A 160 -8.97 -13.07 -17.27
N GLY A 161 -7.96 -13.87 -17.57
CA GLY A 161 -6.83 -13.49 -18.42
C GLY A 161 -5.65 -12.90 -17.68
N SER A 162 -5.79 -12.61 -16.38
CA SER A 162 -4.67 -12.25 -15.52
C SER A 162 -3.89 -13.48 -15.05
N LYS A 163 -2.70 -13.23 -14.51
CA LYS A 163 -1.85 -14.25 -13.89
C LYS A 163 -1.30 -13.71 -12.56
N VAL A 164 -1.25 -14.57 -11.55
CA VAL A 164 -0.49 -14.29 -10.34
C VAL A 164 0.91 -14.84 -10.51
N GLU A 165 1.91 -13.97 -10.40
CA GLU A 165 3.31 -14.31 -10.57
C GLU A 165 4.14 -13.71 -9.41
N GLN A 166 5.17 -14.43 -8.98
CA GLN A 166 6.14 -13.86 -8.04
C GLN A 166 6.90 -12.72 -8.74
N LEU A 167 6.94 -11.56 -8.11
CA LEU A 167 7.66 -10.41 -8.68
C LEU A 167 9.16 -10.56 -8.47
N PRO A 168 9.96 -10.47 -9.55
CA PRO A 168 11.41 -10.45 -9.43
C PRO A 168 11.89 -9.12 -8.82
N MET A 169 13.03 -9.14 -8.13
CA MET A 169 13.51 -7.95 -7.40
C MET A 169 13.99 -6.81 -8.29
N ASP A 170 14.16 -7.03 -9.59
CA ASP A 170 14.42 -5.98 -10.59
C ASP A 170 13.14 -5.27 -11.09
N HIS A 171 11.97 -5.67 -10.59
CA HIS A 171 10.71 -5.00 -10.93
C HIS A 171 10.73 -3.53 -10.48
N PRO A 172 10.27 -2.57 -11.32
CA PRO A 172 10.33 -1.13 -11.02
C PRO A 172 9.72 -0.71 -9.67
N LEU A 173 8.74 -1.44 -9.14
CA LEU A 173 8.15 -1.18 -7.83
C LEU A 173 9.21 -1.13 -6.71
N PHE A 174 10.25 -1.98 -6.79
CA PHE A 174 11.27 -2.06 -5.74
C PHE A 174 12.34 -0.98 -5.83
N HIS A 175 12.28 -0.14 -6.88
CA HIS A 175 13.27 0.87 -7.16
C HIS A 175 12.69 2.26 -7.50
N CYS A 176 11.37 2.41 -7.47
CA CYS A 176 10.71 3.63 -7.94
C CYS A 176 10.98 4.86 -7.06
N PHE A 177 11.25 4.67 -5.76
CA PHE A 177 11.56 5.75 -4.82
C PHE A 177 12.71 5.37 -3.87
N TYR A 178 12.55 4.31 -3.08
CA TYR A 178 13.62 3.66 -2.32
C TYR A 178 14.13 2.46 -3.11
N HIS A 179 15.41 2.15 -2.96
CA HIS A 179 16.03 0.99 -3.61
C HIS A 179 16.05 -0.20 -2.67
N PHE A 180 15.59 -1.36 -3.15
CA PHE A 180 15.57 -2.61 -2.41
C PHE A 180 16.19 -3.73 -3.24
N ASP A 181 17.19 -4.40 -2.67
CA ASP A 181 17.79 -5.61 -3.23
C ASP A 181 17.08 -6.88 -2.79
N GLU A 182 16.30 -6.78 -1.69
CA GLU A 182 15.50 -7.87 -1.15
C GLU A 182 14.14 -7.37 -0.64
N TRP A 183 13.15 -8.26 -0.67
CA TRP A 183 11.82 -7.97 -0.12
C TRP A 183 11.86 -7.93 1.41
N PRO A 184 11.42 -6.86 2.07
CA PRO A 184 11.33 -6.79 3.51
C PRO A 184 10.38 -7.85 4.05
N HIS A 185 10.83 -8.58 5.05
CA HIS A 185 10.06 -9.64 5.68
C HIS A 185 9.98 -9.40 7.19
N MET A 186 8.74 -9.32 7.70
CA MET A 186 8.49 -9.15 9.14
C MET A 186 8.27 -10.50 9.79
N GLN A 187 7.27 -11.24 9.32
CA GLN A 187 6.96 -12.59 9.81
C GLN A 187 6.23 -13.41 8.73
N GLY A 188 5.84 -14.65 9.06
CA GLY A 188 5.18 -15.56 8.13
C GLY A 188 6.13 -16.38 7.28
N THR A 189 5.59 -16.98 6.24
CA THR A 189 6.38 -17.78 5.28
C THR A 189 7.03 -16.85 4.25
N LYS A 190 8.26 -17.11 3.89
CA LYS A 190 9.02 -16.30 2.92
C LYS A 190 8.65 -16.64 1.48
N TRP A 191 7.40 -16.43 1.11
CA TRP A 191 6.94 -16.62 -0.28
C TRP A 191 7.44 -15.52 -1.22
N GLY A 192 7.79 -14.35 -0.70
CA GLY A 192 8.07 -13.15 -1.48
C GLY A 192 6.79 -12.48 -2.03
N PRO A 193 6.94 -11.29 -2.64
CA PRO A 193 5.80 -10.54 -3.18
C PRO A 193 5.30 -11.20 -4.47
N HIS A 194 3.97 -11.23 -4.64
CA HIS A 194 3.32 -11.70 -5.86
C HIS A 194 2.51 -10.57 -6.48
N GLY A 195 2.49 -10.53 -7.79
CA GLY A 195 1.71 -9.56 -8.55
C GLY A 195 0.60 -10.22 -9.34
N LEU A 196 -0.58 -9.60 -9.38
CA LEU A 196 -1.59 -9.89 -10.38
C LEU A 196 -1.26 -9.10 -11.65
N ILE A 197 -0.85 -9.80 -12.68
CA ILE A 197 -0.48 -9.22 -13.96
C ILE A 197 -1.64 -9.37 -14.94
N TYR A 198 -2.09 -8.24 -15.49
CA TYR A 198 -3.13 -8.20 -16.52
C TYR A 198 -2.69 -7.27 -17.65
N ASP A 199 -2.74 -7.77 -18.87
CA ASP A 199 -2.29 -7.04 -20.08
C ASP A 199 -0.88 -6.43 -19.92
N GLY A 200 0.05 -7.22 -19.35
CA GLY A 200 1.43 -6.79 -19.07
C GLY A 200 1.61 -5.79 -17.94
N ARG A 201 0.55 -5.44 -17.21
CA ARG A 201 0.58 -4.45 -16.13
C ARG A 201 0.35 -5.10 -14.77
N LEU A 202 1.06 -4.64 -13.77
CA LEU A 202 0.80 -4.98 -12.37
C LEU A 202 -0.44 -4.21 -11.88
N VAL A 203 -1.54 -4.92 -11.63
CA VAL A 203 -2.82 -4.34 -11.19
C VAL A 203 -3.12 -4.58 -9.71
N ALA A 204 -2.54 -5.62 -9.12
CA ALA A 204 -2.56 -5.84 -7.68
C ALA A 204 -1.23 -6.41 -7.19
N LEU A 205 -0.86 -6.05 -5.97
CA LEU A 205 0.28 -6.62 -5.24
C LEU A 205 -0.23 -7.45 -4.07
N LEU A 206 0.33 -8.64 -3.90
CA LEU A 206 0.03 -9.56 -2.80
C LEU A 206 1.30 -9.74 -1.97
N SER A 207 1.20 -9.50 -0.68
CA SER A 207 2.30 -9.63 0.27
C SER A 207 1.96 -10.63 1.38
N PRO A 208 2.81 -11.62 1.61
CA PRO A 208 2.70 -12.56 2.72
C PRO A 208 3.64 -12.20 3.88
N SER A 209 4.10 -10.95 3.97
CA SER A 209 5.27 -10.60 4.79
C SER A 209 4.98 -9.70 5.97
N ASP A 210 3.70 -9.37 6.16
CA ASP A 210 3.21 -8.57 7.30
C ASP A 210 3.88 -7.19 7.43
N LEU A 211 4.05 -6.50 6.30
CA LEU A 211 4.62 -5.15 6.28
C LEU A 211 3.81 -4.17 7.12
N HIS A 212 2.49 -4.34 7.17
CA HIS A 212 1.58 -3.47 7.90
C HIS A 212 1.83 -3.50 9.42
N CYS A 213 2.07 -4.68 10.00
CA CYS A 213 2.53 -4.76 11.39
C CYS A 213 3.88 -4.05 11.58
N GLY A 214 4.75 -4.11 10.57
CA GLY A 214 5.97 -3.32 10.52
C GLY A 214 5.72 -1.82 10.57
N TRP A 215 4.72 -1.31 9.86
CA TRP A 215 4.34 0.13 9.90
C TRP A 215 3.82 0.55 11.27
N THR A 216 3.15 -0.37 11.96
CA THR A 216 2.54 -0.10 13.27
C THR A 216 3.58 -0.02 14.37
N ASN A 217 4.42 -1.05 14.52
CA ASN A 217 5.40 -1.14 15.61
C ASN A 217 6.57 -2.09 15.29
N GLY A 218 7.11 -1.97 14.07
CA GLY A 218 8.07 -2.92 13.51
C GLY A 218 9.31 -3.14 14.33
N ASP A 219 9.91 -2.07 14.85
CA ASP A 219 11.14 -2.17 15.64
C ASP A 219 10.93 -2.92 16.97
N ARG A 220 9.77 -2.72 17.57
CA ARG A 220 9.42 -3.42 18.81
C ARG A 220 9.14 -4.90 18.61
N TRP A 221 8.43 -5.25 17.51
CA TRP A 221 7.96 -6.62 17.29
C TRP A 221 8.96 -7.48 16.52
N PHE A 222 9.71 -6.88 15.61
CA PHE A 222 10.55 -7.60 14.66
C PHE A 222 12.04 -7.24 14.72
N GLY A 223 12.41 -6.28 15.58
CA GLY A 223 13.80 -5.81 15.77
C GLY A 223 14.12 -4.50 15.07
N MET A 224 15.21 -3.88 15.51
CA MET A 224 15.63 -2.55 15.09
C MET A 224 15.77 -2.42 13.56
N GLY A 225 15.24 -1.33 13.01
CA GLY A 225 15.28 -1.01 11.59
C GLY A 225 14.15 -1.64 10.77
N LYS A 226 13.36 -2.54 11.32
CA LYS A 226 12.27 -3.23 10.62
C LYS A 226 11.11 -2.30 10.29
N GLN A 227 10.77 -1.37 11.19
CA GLN A 227 9.75 -0.36 10.92
C GLN A 227 10.16 0.52 9.73
N LYS A 228 11.40 1.00 9.71
CA LYS A 228 11.91 1.80 8.60
C LYS A 228 11.81 1.04 7.27
N LEU A 229 12.29 -0.20 7.22
CA LEU A 229 12.26 -1.00 5.99
C LEU A 229 10.84 -1.26 5.48
N SER A 230 9.92 -1.64 6.38
CA SER A 230 8.53 -1.90 6.00
C SER A 230 7.81 -0.64 5.52
N MET A 231 8.03 0.51 6.18
CA MET A 231 7.45 1.79 5.79
C MET A 231 8.02 2.30 4.46
N GLN A 232 9.32 2.15 4.20
CA GLN A 232 9.93 2.51 2.92
C GLN A 232 9.37 1.65 1.77
N MET A 233 9.16 0.35 2.00
CA MET A 233 8.51 -0.51 1.01
C MET A 233 7.05 -0.11 0.80
N GLY A 234 6.30 0.19 1.86
CA GLY A 234 4.93 0.72 1.75
C GLY A 234 4.86 2.00 0.93
N ALA A 235 5.83 2.92 1.11
CA ALA A 235 5.94 4.13 0.29
C ALA A 235 6.20 3.80 -1.19
N ASN A 236 7.11 2.85 -1.49
CA ASN A 236 7.33 2.39 -2.86
C ASN A 236 6.05 1.82 -3.49
N ILE A 237 5.34 0.96 -2.77
CA ILE A 237 4.09 0.34 -3.26
C ILE A 237 3.07 1.42 -3.63
N TYR A 238 2.86 2.38 -2.73
CA TYR A 238 1.93 3.48 -2.97
C TYR A 238 2.36 4.36 -4.15
N LEU A 239 3.61 4.84 -4.16
CA LEU A 239 4.11 5.73 -5.21
C LEU A 239 4.15 5.04 -6.58
N TYR A 240 4.52 3.75 -6.63
CA TYR A 240 4.44 2.96 -7.85
C TYR A 240 2.99 2.91 -8.36
N SER A 241 2.01 2.63 -7.49
CA SER A 241 0.61 2.53 -7.88
C SER A 241 0.08 3.81 -8.52
N MET A 242 0.61 4.98 -8.10
CA MET A 242 0.22 6.30 -8.61
C MET A 242 0.95 6.72 -9.90
N THR A 243 2.09 6.11 -10.21
CA THR A 243 2.97 6.54 -11.31
C THR A 243 3.15 5.49 -12.40
N ARG A 244 2.60 4.28 -12.21
CA ARG A 244 2.68 3.20 -13.20
C ARG A 244 1.97 3.58 -14.49
N PRO A 245 2.35 3.01 -15.66
CA PRO A 245 1.60 3.11 -16.90
C PRO A 245 0.17 2.59 -16.72
N THR A 246 -0.81 3.33 -17.19
CA THR A 246 -2.25 2.97 -17.18
C THR A 246 -2.63 2.22 -18.45
#